data_d0bb87616f31c28e076f32250596cac3
#
_entry.id   d0bb87616f31c28e076f32250596cac3
#
_cell.length_a   1.000
_cell.length_b   1.000
_cell.length_c   1.000
_cell.angle_alpha   90.00
_cell.angle_beta   90.00
_cell.angle_gamma   90.00
#
_symmetry.space_group_name_H-M   'P 1'
#
loop_
_entity.id
_entity.type
_entity.pdbx_description
1 polymer ?
#
loop_
_entity_poly.entity_id
_entity_poly.type
_entity_poly.pdbx_seq_one_letter_code
_entity_poly.pdbx_strand_id
1 'polypeptide(L)'
;LPQKRRYTAHKSYRRKRSKKNNNTTFILLAIVAVFVISFFGYRRYVQYQNETKVEMVQQEHNSFVKKVAPYAVELGEEYGVLPSITIAQAILESDWGTSTLASQYNNYFGIKGENPDNTKVLQTKEYTNGQWTTINGRFRVYSDFRESMKDHTKLLVNGTSWNPQQYRQVLQSKNYIDAAVALQTDGYATDPGYTSKIIRIIQKYNLKKYDQGIK
;
A
#
# COMPACT_ATOMS: atom_id res chain seq x y z
N LEU A 1 17.32 -82.38 78.88
CA LEU A 1 17.58 -80.98 78.76
C LEU A 1 16.81 -80.37 77.54
N PRO A 2 15.93 -79.33 77.69
CA PRO A 2 15.10 -78.80 76.60
C PRO A 2 15.88 -77.81 75.79
N GLN A 3 15.78 -77.94 74.45
CA GLN A 3 16.38 -77.02 73.48
C GLN A 3 15.61 -75.66 73.45
N LYS A 4 16.32 -74.54 73.62
CA LYS A 4 15.81 -73.19 73.47
C LYS A 4 15.63 -72.86 72.00
N ARG A 5 14.39 -72.66 71.53
CA ARG A 5 14.10 -72.07 70.23
C ARG A 5 14.45 -70.58 70.25
N ARG A 6 15.34 -70.18 69.33
CA ARG A 6 15.66 -68.73 69.07
C ARG A 6 14.56 -68.16 68.13
N TYR A 7 13.82 -67.19 68.63
CA TYR A 7 12.91 -66.40 67.81
C TYR A 7 13.73 -65.31 67.15
N THR A 8 13.83 -65.35 65.85
CA THR A 8 14.37 -64.21 65.00
C THR A 8 13.24 -63.25 64.77
N ALA A 9 13.40 -62.01 65.31
CA ALA A 9 12.44 -60.91 65.07
C ALA A 9 12.62 -60.35 63.66
N HIS A 10 11.64 -60.56 62.81
CA HIS A 10 11.57 -59.90 61.51
C HIS A 10 11.26 -58.41 61.71
N LYS A 11 12.26 -57.52 61.45
CA LYS A 11 12.09 -56.11 61.41
C LYS A 11 11.30 -55.72 60.12
N SER A 12 10.01 -55.41 60.23
CA SER A 12 9.22 -54.90 59.11
C SER A 12 9.65 -53.50 58.78
N TYR A 13 10.30 -53.33 57.62
CA TYR A 13 10.62 -52.00 57.05
C TYR A 13 9.33 -51.35 56.55
N ARG A 14 8.77 -50.43 57.34
CA ARG A 14 7.64 -49.56 56.96
C ARG A 14 8.15 -48.52 55.97
N ARG A 15 7.90 -48.75 54.67
CA ARG A 15 8.21 -47.84 53.59
C ARG A 15 7.45 -46.51 53.83
N LYS A 16 8.14 -45.45 54.26
CA LYS A 16 7.57 -44.09 54.34
C LYS A 16 7.12 -43.68 52.94
N ARG A 17 5.82 -43.65 52.68
CA ARG A 17 5.24 -43.02 51.50
C ARG A 17 5.62 -41.54 51.57
N SER A 18 6.50 -41.08 50.67
CA SER A 18 6.79 -39.68 50.44
C SER A 18 5.47 -38.99 50.06
N LYS A 19 5.00 -38.07 50.87
CA LYS A 19 3.90 -37.19 50.51
C LYS A 19 4.37 -36.37 49.30
N LYS A 20 3.91 -36.71 48.09
CA LYS A 20 4.14 -35.95 46.88
C LYS A 20 3.63 -34.53 47.12
N ASN A 21 4.53 -33.58 47.12
CA ASN A 21 4.21 -32.19 47.44
C ASN A 21 3.40 -31.61 46.25
N ASN A 22 2.08 -31.66 46.34
CA ASN A 22 1.15 -31.21 45.28
C ASN A 22 1.26 -29.70 45.04
N ASN A 23 1.84 -28.93 45.98
CA ASN A 23 1.99 -27.48 45.86
C ASN A 23 2.91 -27.06 44.70
N THR A 24 3.99 -27.81 44.45
CA THR A 24 4.90 -27.52 43.32
C THR A 24 4.23 -27.70 41.96
N THR A 25 3.37 -28.73 41.85
CA THR A 25 2.60 -28.96 40.62
C THR A 25 1.57 -27.84 40.36
N PHE A 26 0.88 -27.37 41.42
CA PHE A 26 -0.06 -26.26 41.31
C PHE A 26 0.65 -24.94 40.95
N ILE A 27 1.83 -24.68 41.50
CA ILE A 27 2.63 -23.49 41.16
C ILE A 27 3.06 -23.51 39.68
N LEU A 28 3.54 -24.65 39.19
CA LEU A 28 3.92 -24.81 37.77
C LEU A 28 2.73 -24.62 36.83
N LEU A 29 1.58 -25.18 37.16
CA LEU A 29 0.35 -24.99 36.38
C LEU A 29 -0.10 -23.51 36.37
N ALA A 30 -0.01 -22.82 37.50
CA ALA A 30 -0.32 -21.39 37.59
C ALA A 30 0.64 -20.55 36.73
N ILE A 31 1.94 -20.84 36.75
CA ILE A 31 2.93 -20.18 35.92
C ILE A 31 2.62 -20.39 34.42
N VAL A 32 2.35 -21.65 34.02
CA VAL A 32 1.96 -21.97 32.64
C VAL A 32 0.69 -21.21 32.23
N ALA A 33 -0.32 -21.16 33.09
CA ALA A 33 -1.56 -20.44 32.84
C ALA A 33 -1.29 -18.91 32.62
N VAL A 34 -0.43 -18.31 33.45
CA VAL A 34 -0.03 -16.89 33.28
C VAL A 34 0.68 -16.67 31.95
N PHE A 35 1.60 -17.56 31.56
CA PHE A 35 2.28 -17.47 30.26
C PHE A 35 1.30 -17.59 29.09
N VAL A 36 0.35 -18.53 29.18
CA VAL A 36 -0.68 -18.71 28.14
C VAL A 36 -1.57 -17.48 28.01
N ILE A 37 -2.05 -16.93 29.13
CA ILE A 37 -2.89 -15.73 29.15
C ILE A 37 -2.11 -14.52 28.60
N SER A 38 -0.85 -14.34 29.02
CA SER A 38 0.02 -13.27 28.55
C SER A 38 0.29 -13.40 27.05
N PHE A 39 0.54 -14.61 26.55
CA PHE A 39 0.76 -14.88 25.14
C PHE A 39 -0.48 -14.54 24.28
N PHE A 40 -1.68 -14.99 24.70
CA PHE A 40 -2.90 -14.66 23.99
C PHE A 40 -3.26 -13.15 24.08
N GLY A 41 -3.04 -12.54 25.24
CA GLY A 41 -3.21 -11.10 25.43
C GLY A 41 -2.28 -10.29 24.52
N TYR A 42 -1.01 -10.66 24.44
CA TYR A 42 -0.05 -10.04 23.54
C TYR A 42 -0.43 -10.20 22.07
N ARG A 43 -0.83 -11.40 21.63
CA ARG A 43 -1.31 -11.63 20.26
C ARG A 43 -2.52 -10.77 19.92
N ARG A 44 -3.49 -10.67 20.84
CA ARG A 44 -4.67 -9.84 20.66
C ARG A 44 -4.32 -8.35 20.56
N TYR A 45 -3.40 -7.89 21.39
CA TYR A 45 -2.88 -6.52 21.35
C TYR A 45 -2.21 -6.19 20.01
N VAL A 46 -1.32 -7.07 19.51
CA VAL A 46 -0.65 -6.89 18.21
C VAL A 46 -1.67 -6.88 17.06
N GLN A 47 -2.64 -7.77 17.09
CA GLN A 47 -3.71 -7.80 16.09
C GLN A 47 -4.51 -6.49 16.08
N TYR A 48 -4.92 -5.99 17.24
CA TYR A 48 -5.64 -4.72 17.38
C TYR A 48 -4.83 -3.55 16.81
N GLN A 49 -3.54 -3.47 17.11
CA GLN A 49 -2.65 -2.43 16.55
C GLN A 49 -2.56 -2.50 15.03
N ASN A 50 -2.48 -3.71 14.47
CA ASN A 50 -2.43 -3.89 13.01
C ASN A 50 -3.75 -3.50 12.34
N GLU A 51 -4.90 -3.87 12.91
CA GLU A 51 -6.22 -3.48 12.41
C GLU A 51 -6.38 -1.97 12.40
N THR A 52 -6.05 -1.29 13.50
CA THR A 52 -6.09 0.18 13.59
C THR A 52 -5.20 0.85 12.55
N LYS A 53 -3.99 0.33 12.33
CA LYS A 53 -3.08 0.86 11.30
C LYS A 53 -3.64 0.69 9.89
N VAL A 54 -4.23 -0.46 9.59
CA VAL A 54 -4.87 -0.72 8.28
C VAL A 54 -6.04 0.24 8.05
N GLU A 55 -6.87 0.46 9.07
CA GLU A 55 -7.99 1.39 8.99
C GLU A 55 -7.54 2.83 8.75
N MET A 56 -6.49 3.29 9.46
CA MET A 56 -5.92 4.63 9.24
C MET A 56 -5.41 4.81 7.81
N VAL A 57 -4.63 3.87 7.29
CA VAL A 57 -4.15 3.91 5.90
C VAL A 57 -5.31 3.91 4.90
N GLN A 58 -6.34 3.11 5.14
CA GLN A 58 -7.52 3.10 4.27
C GLN A 58 -8.28 4.42 4.31
N GLN A 59 -8.35 5.07 5.47
CA GLN A 59 -8.97 6.39 5.62
C GLN A 59 -8.17 7.47 4.89
N GLU A 60 -6.83 7.45 4.96
CA GLU A 60 -5.95 8.34 4.20
C GLU A 60 -6.14 8.18 2.70
N HIS A 61 -6.16 6.94 2.20
CA HIS A 61 -6.42 6.63 0.80
C HIS A 61 -7.80 7.13 0.33
N ASN A 62 -8.84 6.89 1.12
CA ASN A 62 -10.17 7.38 0.81
C ASN A 62 -10.24 8.92 0.80
N SER A 63 -9.52 9.57 1.70
CA SER A 63 -9.45 11.03 1.76
C SER A 63 -8.74 11.61 0.53
N PHE A 64 -7.66 10.97 0.09
CA PHE A 64 -6.99 11.35 -1.15
C PHE A 64 -7.92 11.24 -2.36
N VAL A 65 -8.60 10.10 -2.52
CA VAL A 65 -9.56 9.92 -3.63
C VAL A 65 -10.67 10.99 -3.57
N LYS A 66 -11.25 11.25 -2.40
CA LYS A 66 -12.26 12.30 -2.22
C LYS A 66 -11.75 13.68 -2.61
N LYS A 67 -10.47 13.96 -2.37
CA LYS A 67 -9.82 15.23 -2.73
C LYS A 67 -9.70 15.41 -4.24
N VAL A 68 -9.24 14.37 -4.96
CA VAL A 68 -8.89 14.50 -6.39
C VAL A 68 -10.04 14.18 -7.34
N ALA A 69 -10.98 13.30 -6.93
CA ALA A 69 -12.02 12.79 -7.81
C ALA A 69 -12.96 13.87 -8.39
N PRO A 70 -13.43 14.88 -7.63
CA PRO A 70 -14.32 15.89 -8.21
C PRO A 70 -13.69 16.61 -9.40
N TYR A 71 -12.42 17.00 -9.27
CA TYR A 71 -11.72 17.69 -10.35
C TYR A 71 -11.33 16.75 -11.50
N ALA A 72 -11.06 15.46 -11.21
CA ALA A 72 -10.86 14.46 -12.26
C ALA A 72 -12.13 14.28 -13.12
N VAL A 73 -13.33 14.31 -12.51
CA VAL A 73 -14.60 14.25 -13.23
C VAL A 73 -14.79 15.50 -14.11
N GLU A 74 -14.58 16.71 -13.57
CA GLU A 74 -14.63 17.96 -14.33
C GLU A 74 -13.71 17.92 -15.57
N LEU A 75 -12.46 17.48 -15.38
CA LEU A 75 -11.53 17.32 -16.50
C LEU A 75 -11.96 16.23 -17.49
N GLY A 76 -12.58 15.15 -16.99
CA GLY A 76 -13.14 14.09 -17.82
C GLY A 76 -14.27 14.59 -18.73
N GLU A 77 -15.16 15.42 -18.19
CA GLU A 77 -16.25 16.04 -18.92
C GLU A 77 -15.71 17.04 -19.98
N GLU A 78 -14.71 17.83 -19.61
CA GLU A 78 -14.13 18.86 -20.52
C GLU A 78 -13.27 18.25 -21.63
N TYR A 79 -12.47 17.22 -21.30
CA TYR A 79 -11.41 16.72 -22.21
C TYR A 79 -11.61 15.29 -22.70
N GLY A 80 -12.55 14.54 -22.14
CA GLY A 80 -12.84 13.15 -22.53
C GLY A 80 -11.85 12.10 -22.00
N VAL A 81 -11.02 12.44 -21.01
CA VAL A 81 -10.14 11.50 -20.33
C VAL A 81 -10.94 10.81 -19.22
N LEU A 82 -10.89 9.49 -19.12
CA LEU A 82 -11.60 8.75 -18.07
C LEU A 82 -11.10 9.17 -16.66
N PRO A 83 -11.97 9.67 -15.77
CA PRO A 83 -11.60 10.07 -14.41
C PRO A 83 -10.91 8.97 -13.62
N SER A 84 -11.33 7.70 -13.79
CA SER A 84 -10.69 6.56 -13.15
C SER A 84 -9.21 6.44 -13.50
N ILE A 85 -8.84 6.74 -14.73
CA ILE A 85 -7.44 6.78 -15.20
C ILE A 85 -6.69 7.91 -14.52
N THR A 86 -7.21 9.13 -14.57
CA THR A 86 -6.57 10.31 -13.96
C THR A 86 -6.35 10.12 -12.45
N ILE A 87 -7.36 9.58 -11.73
CA ILE A 87 -7.26 9.31 -10.30
C ILE A 87 -6.22 8.22 -10.02
N ALA A 88 -6.23 7.12 -10.79
CA ALA A 88 -5.30 6.01 -10.60
C ALA A 88 -3.85 6.42 -10.87
N GLN A 89 -3.62 7.24 -11.89
CA GLN A 89 -2.30 7.82 -12.16
C GLN A 89 -1.88 8.78 -11.04
N ALA A 90 -2.76 9.66 -10.57
CA ALA A 90 -2.46 10.53 -9.44
C ALA A 90 -2.06 9.74 -8.18
N ILE A 91 -2.75 8.62 -7.88
CA ILE A 91 -2.41 7.71 -6.79
C ILE A 91 -1.02 7.11 -6.99
N LEU A 92 -0.77 6.54 -8.16
CA LEU A 92 0.46 5.80 -8.46
C LEU A 92 1.69 6.69 -8.48
N GLU A 93 1.60 7.83 -9.18
CA GLU A 93 2.73 8.73 -9.42
C GLU A 93 3.08 9.60 -8.19
N SER A 94 2.08 9.92 -7.36
CA SER A 94 2.27 10.78 -6.19
C SER A 94 2.48 10.02 -4.88
N ASP A 95 2.38 8.68 -4.89
CA ASP A 95 2.29 7.88 -3.67
C ASP A 95 1.21 8.43 -2.72
N TRP A 96 -0.04 8.51 -3.22
CA TRP A 96 -1.16 9.08 -2.47
C TRP A 96 -0.97 10.55 -2.05
N GLY A 97 -0.21 11.31 -2.83
CA GLY A 97 0.11 12.71 -2.55
C GLY A 97 1.21 12.90 -1.50
N THR A 98 1.85 11.83 -1.04
CA THR A 98 2.87 11.87 0.03
C THR A 98 4.28 12.02 -0.49
N SER A 99 4.54 11.72 -1.77
CA SER A 99 5.87 11.92 -2.37
C SER A 99 6.34 13.37 -2.22
N THR A 100 7.64 13.59 -2.12
CA THR A 100 8.22 14.94 -2.02
C THR A 100 7.72 15.87 -3.14
N LEU A 101 7.63 15.34 -4.36
CA LEU A 101 7.19 16.10 -5.52
C LEU A 101 5.72 16.52 -5.41
N ALA A 102 4.86 15.63 -4.90
CA ALA A 102 3.45 15.93 -4.71
C ALA A 102 3.20 16.83 -3.49
N SER A 103 3.80 16.51 -2.34
CA SER A 103 3.52 17.20 -1.08
C SER A 103 4.10 18.61 -0.99
N GLN A 104 5.28 18.84 -1.59
CA GLN A 104 5.97 20.13 -1.53
C GLN A 104 5.75 21.00 -2.77
N TYR A 105 5.49 20.37 -3.92
CA TYR A 105 5.47 21.07 -5.22
C TYR A 105 4.18 20.84 -6.00
N ASN A 106 3.17 20.20 -5.41
CA ASN A 106 1.85 19.95 -6.00
C ASN A 106 1.88 19.22 -7.37
N ASN A 107 2.99 18.56 -7.71
CA ASN A 107 3.13 17.81 -8.95
C ASN A 107 2.80 16.33 -8.71
N TYR A 108 1.56 15.96 -9.01
CA TYR A 108 1.02 14.62 -8.73
C TYR A 108 1.32 13.58 -9.80
N PHE A 109 1.92 14.00 -10.92
CA PHE A 109 2.13 13.12 -12.08
C PHE A 109 3.58 13.03 -12.53
N GLY A 110 4.51 13.66 -11.81
CA GLY A 110 5.91 13.66 -12.20
C GLY A 110 6.18 14.42 -13.50
N ILE A 111 5.39 15.45 -13.82
CA ILE A 111 5.53 16.19 -15.07
C ILE A 111 6.85 16.94 -15.07
N LYS A 112 7.67 16.65 -16.10
CA LYS A 112 8.97 17.29 -16.32
C LYS A 112 8.79 18.68 -16.92
N GLY A 113 9.77 19.55 -16.71
CA GLY A 113 9.80 20.89 -17.27
C GLY A 113 11.23 21.37 -17.48
N GLU A 114 11.39 22.43 -18.28
CA GLU A 114 12.71 22.95 -18.64
C GLU A 114 13.01 24.30 -18.01
N ASN A 115 11.97 25.13 -17.80
CA ASN A 115 12.15 26.49 -17.27
C ASN A 115 12.57 26.45 -15.79
N PRO A 116 13.75 27.01 -15.42
CA PRO A 116 14.25 27.05 -14.04
C PRO A 116 13.31 27.76 -13.05
N ASP A 117 12.53 28.77 -13.52
CA ASP A 117 11.72 29.61 -12.65
C ASP A 117 10.51 28.85 -12.03
N ASN A 118 10.01 27.83 -12.73
CA ASN A 118 8.85 27.05 -12.30
C ASN A 118 9.12 25.53 -12.21
N THR A 119 10.39 25.17 -11.98
CA THR A 119 10.80 23.76 -11.84
C THR A 119 11.72 23.54 -10.65
N LYS A 120 11.80 22.27 -10.20
CA LYS A 120 12.79 21.78 -9.23
C LYS A 120 13.53 20.55 -9.78
N VAL A 121 14.79 20.45 -9.42
CA VAL A 121 15.61 19.27 -9.70
C VAL A 121 15.52 18.35 -8.48
N LEU A 122 15.03 17.13 -8.71
CA LEU A 122 14.88 16.10 -7.68
C LEU A 122 15.43 14.76 -8.20
N GLN A 123 15.85 13.91 -7.29
CA GLN A 123 16.20 12.55 -7.64
C GLN A 123 14.94 11.73 -7.93
N THR A 124 14.97 10.96 -9.01
CA THR A 124 13.91 10.04 -9.43
C THR A 124 14.52 8.72 -9.84
N LYS A 125 13.73 7.64 -9.75
CA LYS A 125 14.08 6.32 -10.29
C LYS A 125 13.42 6.13 -11.64
N GLU A 126 14.22 5.81 -12.64
CA GLU A 126 13.74 5.49 -13.98
C GLU A 126 14.17 4.07 -14.37
N TYR A 127 13.29 3.37 -15.10
CA TYR A 127 13.58 2.05 -15.61
C TYR A 127 14.12 2.17 -17.04
N THR A 128 15.42 1.96 -17.21
CA THR A 128 16.11 2.04 -18.51
C THR A 128 17.02 0.85 -18.70
N ASN A 129 17.04 0.29 -19.90
CA ASN A 129 17.89 -0.86 -20.26
C ASN A 129 17.72 -2.07 -19.32
N GLY A 130 16.48 -2.33 -18.87
CA GLY A 130 16.19 -3.46 -17.97
C GLY A 130 16.57 -3.26 -16.50
N GLN A 131 16.97 -2.05 -16.08
CA GLN A 131 17.41 -1.75 -14.71
C GLN A 131 16.80 -0.44 -14.18
N TRP A 132 16.58 -0.40 -12.86
CA TRP A 132 16.20 0.81 -12.16
C TRP A 132 17.45 1.66 -11.88
N THR A 133 17.47 2.88 -12.38
CA THR A 133 18.55 3.84 -12.21
C THR A 133 18.04 5.10 -11.52
N THR A 134 18.79 5.62 -10.55
CA THR A 134 18.50 6.91 -9.93
C THR A 134 19.15 8.02 -10.72
N ILE A 135 18.35 8.97 -11.19
CA ILE A 135 18.81 10.15 -11.95
C ILE A 135 18.27 11.43 -11.35
N ASN A 136 18.87 12.57 -11.70
CA ASN A 136 18.32 13.89 -11.42
C ASN A 136 17.33 14.27 -12.53
N GLY A 137 16.06 14.42 -12.18
CA GLY A 137 15.02 14.92 -13.07
C GLY A 137 14.63 16.36 -12.72
N ARG A 138 14.32 17.18 -13.73
CA ARG A 138 13.76 18.51 -13.54
C ARG A 138 12.24 18.43 -13.71
N PHE A 139 11.50 18.81 -12.66
CA PHE A 139 10.04 18.66 -12.58
C PHE A 139 9.37 20.02 -12.43
N ARG A 140 8.17 20.16 -13.02
CA ARG A 140 7.32 21.34 -12.83
C ARG A 140 6.88 21.49 -11.39
N VAL A 141 6.72 22.75 -10.98
CA VAL A 141 6.16 23.16 -9.68
C VAL A 141 4.83 23.85 -9.94
N TYR A 142 3.81 23.52 -9.16
CA TYR A 142 2.48 24.08 -9.28
C TYR A 142 2.04 24.76 -7.98
N SER A 143 1.16 25.74 -8.07
CA SER A 143 0.59 26.42 -6.91
C SER A 143 -0.46 25.54 -6.20
N ASP A 144 -1.14 24.67 -6.97
CA ASP A 144 -2.22 23.78 -6.51
C ASP A 144 -2.13 22.44 -7.27
N PHE A 145 -2.59 21.36 -6.64
CA PHE A 145 -2.65 20.02 -7.26
C PHE A 145 -3.56 19.96 -8.49
N ARG A 146 -4.60 20.81 -8.57
CA ARG A 146 -5.47 20.92 -9.74
C ARG A 146 -4.73 21.37 -10.97
N GLU A 147 -3.78 22.29 -10.84
CA GLU A 147 -2.94 22.72 -11.95
C GLU A 147 -2.14 21.56 -12.54
N SER A 148 -1.56 20.71 -11.68
CA SER A 148 -0.85 19.52 -12.15
C SER A 148 -1.79 18.50 -12.80
N MET A 149 -3.02 18.34 -12.29
CA MET A 149 -4.05 17.48 -12.90
C MET A 149 -4.45 17.99 -14.28
N LYS A 150 -4.67 19.32 -14.43
CA LYS A 150 -5.03 19.94 -15.71
C LYS A 150 -3.89 19.83 -16.72
N ASP A 151 -2.66 20.04 -16.28
CA ASP A 151 -1.48 19.95 -17.15
C ASP A 151 -1.26 18.50 -17.63
N HIS A 152 -1.44 17.51 -16.73
CA HIS A 152 -1.44 16.11 -17.08
C HIS A 152 -2.53 15.75 -18.10
N THR A 153 -3.77 16.23 -17.87
CA THR A 153 -4.88 15.99 -18.81
C THR A 153 -4.56 16.58 -20.18
N LYS A 154 -4.01 17.80 -20.22
CA LYS A 154 -3.58 18.44 -21.48
C LYS A 154 -2.46 17.67 -22.16
N LEU A 155 -1.54 17.04 -21.42
CA LEU A 155 -0.53 16.16 -22.01
C LEU A 155 -1.18 14.97 -22.73
N LEU A 156 -2.21 14.35 -22.14
CA LEU A 156 -2.91 13.25 -22.80
C LEU A 156 -3.70 13.71 -24.04
N VAL A 157 -4.27 14.91 -24.00
CA VAL A 157 -5.04 15.49 -25.11
C VAL A 157 -4.17 15.97 -26.27
N ASN A 158 -3.11 16.67 -25.96
CA ASN A 158 -2.26 17.35 -26.95
C ASN A 158 -1.03 16.51 -27.36
N GLY A 159 -0.78 15.41 -26.69
CA GLY A 159 0.43 14.62 -26.86
C GLY A 159 1.69 15.35 -26.41
N THR A 160 2.80 14.96 -27.00
CA THR A 160 4.11 15.57 -26.76
C THR A 160 4.47 16.52 -27.91
N SER A 161 5.50 17.36 -27.74
CA SER A 161 5.97 18.27 -28.76
C SER A 161 6.44 17.60 -30.04
N TRP A 162 6.90 16.34 -29.95
CA TRP A 162 7.34 15.54 -31.09
C TRP A 162 6.25 14.62 -31.63
N ASN A 163 5.18 14.33 -30.88
CA ASN A 163 4.05 13.52 -31.32
C ASN A 163 2.73 14.02 -30.72
N PRO A 164 2.02 14.96 -31.38
CA PRO A 164 0.73 15.48 -30.87
C PRO A 164 -0.40 14.42 -30.78
N GLN A 165 -0.22 13.26 -31.40
CA GLN A 165 -1.20 12.16 -31.37
C GLN A 165 -0.80 11.01 -30.44
N GLN A 166 0.23 11.23 -29.61
CA GLN A 166 0.86 10.17 -28.84
C GLN A 166 -0.15 9.36 -27.98
N TYR A 167 -1.09 10.02 -27.34
CA TYR A 167 -2.06 9.40 -26.44
C TYR A 167 -3.47 9.29 -27.03
N ARG A 168 -3.57 9.29 -28.36
CA ARG A 168 -4.87 9.23 -29.06
C ARG A 168 -5.67 8.00 -28.68
N GLN A 169 -5.01 6.84 -28.50
CA GLN A 169 -5.68 5.59 -28.12
C GLN A 169 -6.28 5.66 -26.72
N VAL A 170 -5.62 6.37 -25.78
CA VAL A 170 -6.14 6.61 -24.43
C VAL A 170 -7.47 7.37 -24.51
N LEU A 171 -7.53 8.47 -25.32
CA LEU A 171 -8.73 9.28 -25.49
C LEU A 171 -9.87 8.54 -26.21
N GLN A 172 -9.56 7.59 -27.10
CA GLN A 172 -10.54 6.80 -27.82
C GLN A 172 -11.05 5.58 -27.04
N SER A 173 -10.41 5.24 -25.95
CA SER A 173 -10.77 4.08 -25.12
C SER A 173 -12.13 4.25 -24.49
N LYS A 174 -12.97 3.20 -24.52
CA LYS A 174 -14.33 3.21 -23.97
C LYS A 174 -14.41 2.69 -22.54
N ASN A 175 -13.33 2.17 -22.01
CA ASN A 175 -13.23 1.67 -20.65
C ASN A 175 -11.80 1.82 -20.12
N TYR A 176 -11.67 1.74 -18.81
CA TYR A 176 -10.39 1.93 -18.13
C TYR A 176 -9.34 0.84 -18.44
N ILE A 177 -9.75 -0.36 -18.85
CA ILE A 177 -8.81 -1.46 -19.20
C ILE A 177 -8.09 -1.09 -20.50
N ASP A 178 -8.85 -0.73 -21.53
CA ASP A 178 -8.28 -0.34 -22.82
C ASP A 178 -7.45 0.93 -22.68
N ALA A 179 -7.90 1.91 -21.88
CA ALA A 179 -7.16 3.13 -21.61
C ALA A 179 -5.83 2.86 -20.86
N ALA A 180 -5.82 1.94 -19.89
CA ALA A 180 -4.59 1.55 -19.18
C ALA A 180 -3.60 0.81 -20.09
N VAL A 181 -4.09 -0.03 -21.01
CA VAL A 181 -3.24 -0.67 -22.05
C VAL A 181 -2.67 0.40 -22.98
N ALA A 182 -3.51 1.34 -23.42
CA ALA A 182 -3.09 2.42 -24.32
C ALA A 182 -2.01 3.31 -23.68
N LEU A 183 -2.14 3.66 -22.41
CA LEU A 183 -1.10 4.43 -21.70
C LEU A 183 0.28 3.78 -21.81
N GLN A 184 0.36 2.47 -21.63
CA GLN A 184 1.63 1.75 -21.71
C GLN A 184 2.13 1.62 -23.16
N THR A 185 1.25 1.29 -24.11
CA THR A 185 1.60 1.19 -25.54
C THR A 185 2.00 2.53 -26.15
N ASP A 186 1.35 3.61 -25.72
CA ASP A 186 1.65 4.96 -26.18
C ASP A 186 2.88 5.57 -25.48
N GLY A 187 3.53 4.79 -24.58
CA GLY A 187 4.81 5.14 -23.96
C GLY A 187 4.72 6.14 -22.83
N TYR A 188 3.59 6.19 -22.10
CA TYR A 188 3.46 7.04 -20.91
C TYR A 188 4.47 6.67 -19.83
N ALA A 189 4.69 5.38 -19.62
CA ALA A 189 5.64 4.85 -18.64
C ALA A 189 6.51 3.73 -19.23
N THR A 190 7.75 3.65 -18.78
CA THR A 190 8.70 2.60 -19.18
C THR A 190 8.57 1.31 -18.35
N ASP A 191 7.83 1.37 -17.24
CA ASP A 191 7.58 0.22 -16.37
C ASP A 191 6.71 -0.84 -17.07
N PRO A 192 7.21 -2.08 -17.30
CA PRO A 192 6.44 -3.12 -17.95
C PRO A 192 5.18 -3.56 -17.17
N GLY A 193 5.12 -3.25 -15.87
CA GLY A 193 3.98 -3.53 -15.01
C GLY A 193 2.94 -2.40 -14.93
N TYR A 194 3.10 -1.30 -15.66
CA TYR A 194 2.30 -0.10 -15.51
C TYR A 194 0.80 -0.35 -15.67
N THR A 195 0.39 -0.97 -16.78
CA THR A 195 -1.00 -1.34 -17.07
C THR A 195 -1.65 -2.07 -15.88
N SER A 196 -0.99 -3.11 -15.38
CA SER A 196 -1.53 -3.93 -14.28
C SER A 196 -1.61 -3.17 -12.96
N LYS A 197 -0.70 -2.23 -12.70
CA LYS A 197 -0.76 -1.34 -11.53
C LYS A 197 -1.97 -0.41 -11.59
N ILE A 198 -2.21 0.25 -12.73
CA ILE A 198 -3.35 1.14 -12.95
C ILE A 198 -4.67 0.37 -12.80
N ILE A 199 -4.83 -0.77 -13.48
CA ILE A 199 -6.05 -1.59 -13.39
C ILE A 199 -6.31 -2.03 -11.95
N ARG A 200 -5.29 -2.49 -11.23
CA ARG A 200 -5.42 -2.92 -9.82
C ARG A 200 -5.89 -1.79 -8.91
N ILE A 201 -5.36 -0.58 -9.09
CA ILE A 201 -5.77 0.60 -8.32
C ILE A 201 -7.24 0.92 -8.60
N ILE A 202 -7.65 0.97 -9.87
CA ILE A 202 -9.03 1.26 -10.27
C ILE A 202 -10.00 0.25 -9.66
N GLN A 203 -9.68 -1.04 -9.71
CA GLN A 203 -10.51 -2.10 -9.15
C GLN A 203 -10.56 -2.04 -7.62
N LYS A 204 -9.40 -1.91 -6.97
CA LYS A 204 -9.32 -1.91 -5.49
C LYS A 204 -10.11 -0.77 -4.85
N TYR A 205 -10.11 0.42 -5.46
CA TYR A 205 -10.78 1.61 -4.93
C TYR A 205 -12.09 1.94 -5.64
N ASN A 206 -12.58 1.01 -6.51
CA ASN A 206 -13.82 1.17 -7.27
C ASN A 206 -13.90 2.51 -8.01
N LEU A 207 -12.81 2.90 -8.67
CA LEU A 207 -12.70 4.21 -9.33
C LEU A 207 -13.54 4.30 -10.60
N LYS A 208 -13.90 3.17 -11.22
CA LYS A 208 -14.79 3.11 -12.39
C LYS A 208 -16.11 3.88 -12.18
N LYS A 209 -16.59 4.01 -10.94
CA LYS A 209 -17.82 4.74 -10.63
C LYS A 209 -17.77 6.22 -11.05
N TYR A 210 -16.57 6.79 -11.20
CA TYR A 210 -16.37 8.17 -11.61
C TYR A 210 -16.40 8.36 -13.14
N ASP A 211 -16.39 7.27 -13.91
CA ASP A 211 -16.43 7.32 -15.40
C ASP A 211 -17.86 7.46 -15.94
N GLN A 212 -18.87 7.45 -15.07
CA GLN A 212 -20.27 7.56 -15.47
C GLN A 212 -20.54 8.93 -16.11
N GLY A 213 -21.12 8.93 -17.32
CA GLY A 213 -21.40 10.14 -18.07
C GLY A 213 -20.23 10.65 -18.93
N ILE A 214 -19.06 10.08 -18.79
CA ILE A 214 -17.93 10.36 -19.67
C ILE A 214 -17.98 9.37 -20.84
N LYS A 215 -18.66 9.76 -21.94
CA LYS A 215 -18.79 9.03 -23.24
C LYS A 215 -19.04 7.55 -23.19
#